data_a8f1425f7d4a6796e951a64106b62d00
#
_entry.id   a8f1425f7d4a6796e951a64106b62d00
#
_cell.length_a   1.000
_cell.length_b   1.000
_cell.length_c   1.000
_cell.angle_alpha   90.00
_cell.angle_beta   90.00
_cell.angle_gamma   90.00
#
_symmetry.space_group_name_H-M   'P 1'
#
loop_
_entity.id
_entity.type
_entity.pdbx_description
1 polymer ?
#
loop_
_entity_poly.entity_id
_entity_poly.type
_entity_poly.pdbx_seq_one_letter_code
_entity_poly.pdbx_strand_id
1 'polypeptide(L)'
;AQNTQEVKSIFNTTPKFIREQLNTTCNDIKPDSIKIGMLSDKKIIQEISKFLENSKISNVILDPVMVSTSGFLLLKKSAISSLVKNLITKSLIITPNLKEAELLTNTKINTKNDMIKAIEILQNIGAKNILIKGLIKEKKIYDCLFLKKNKEIHFFMSNIINSKNTHGTGCTLSSAIASNIALGNDILKSVKISRNYIKKAIYKGSFYKIGKGSGPVYHF
;
A
#
# COMPACT_ATOMS: atom_id res chain seq x y z
N ALA A 1 -0.61 17.44 -9.26
CA ALA A 1 -1.82 17.98 -9.88
C ALA A 1 -2.64 16.83 -10.44
N GLN A 2 -3.72 16.51 -9.76
CA GLN A 2 -4.56 15.35 -10.06
C GLN A 2 -6.03 15.71 -9.89
N ASN A 3 -6.89 15.13 -10.74
CA ASN A 3 -8.34 15.15 -10.60
C ASN A 3 -8.90 13.72 -10.71
N THR A 4 -10.22 13.55 -10.82
CA THR A 4 -10.84 12.23 -10.93
C THR A 4 -10.57 11.51 -12.25
N GLN A 5 -10.05 12.19 -13.26
CA GLN A 5 -9.84 11.66 -14.61
C GLN A 5 -8.36 11.36 -14.89
N GLU A 6 -7.43 12.20 -14.40
CA GLU A 6 -6.01 12.13 -14.77
C GLU A 6 -5.06 12.63 -13.66
N VAL A 7 -3.81 12.22 -13.76
CA VAL A 7 -2.66 12.85 -13.12
C VAL A 7 -1.94 13.67 -14.17
N LYS A 8 -1.97 15.00 -14.04
CA LYS A 8 -1.38 15.92 -15.02
C LYS A 8 0.10 16.17 -14.78
N SER A 9 0.52 16.34 -13.53
CA SER A 9 1.91 16.61 -13.17
C SER A 9 2.22 16.22 -11.74
N ILE A 10 3.51 15.96 -11.47
CA ILE A 10 4.04 15.66 -10.14
C ILE A 10 5.16 16.66 -9.85
N PHE A 11 5.11 17.31 -8.69
CA PHE A 11 6.19 18.12 -8.15
C PHE A 11 6.84 17.38 -6.98
N ASN A 12 8.12 17.10 -7.11
CA ASN A 12 8.84 16.33 -6.10
C ASN A 12 9.38 17.24 -4.99
N THR A 13 9.10 16.87 -3.76
CA THR A 13 9.78 17.44 -2.59
C THR A 13 11.26 17.04 -2.59
N THR A 14 12.14 17.94 -2.16
CA THR A 14 13.58 17.61 -2.11
C THR A 14 13.89 16.61 -1.00
N PRO A 15 14.88 15.72 -1.19
CA PRO A 15 15.29 14.77 -0.12
C PRO A 15 15.68 15.47 1.18
N LYS A 16 16.33 16.64 1.09
CA LYS A 16 16.69 17.46 2.27
C LYS A 16 15.44 17.88 3.04
N PHE A 17 14.42 18.40 2.36
CA PHE A 17 13.21 18.86 3.03
C PHE A 17 12.40 17.71 3.61
N ILE A 18 12.37 16.54 2.94
CA ILE A 18 11.74 15.33 3.50
C ILE A 18 12.42 14.94 4.82
N ARG A 19 13.76 14.92 4.86
CA ARG A 19 14.51 14.64 6.09
C ARG A 19 14.19 15.65 7.18
N GLU A 20 14.14 16.92 6.86
CA GLU A 20 13.80 17.98 7.83
C GLU A 20 12.40 17.80 8.39
N GLN A 21 11.40 17.51 7.55
CA GLN A 21 10.03 17.22 8.01
C GLN A 21 9.98 15.99 8.92
N LEU A 22 10.60 14.88 8.53
CA LEU A 22 10.61 13.66 9.31
C LEU A 22 11.28 13.86 10.66
N ASN A 23 12.45 14.50 10.69
CA ASN A 23 13.18 14.77 11.93
C ASN A 23 12.39 15.73 12.84
N THR A 24 11.90 16.84 12.31
CA THR A 24 11.17 17.84 13.11
C THR A 24 9.92 17.21 13.73
N THR A 25 9.13 16.47 12.95
CA THR A 25 7.90 15.86 13.45
C THR A 25 8.18 14.72 14.42
N CYS A 26 9.07 13.78 14.07
CA CYS A 26 9.27 12.57 14.85
C CYS A 26 10.18 12.77 16.07
N ASN A 27 10.96 13.86 16.14
CA ASN A 27 11.72 14.21 17.34
C ASN A 27 10.82 14.81 18.42
N ASP A 28 9.73 15.46 18.02
CA ASP A 28 8.73 16.01 18.95
C ASP A 28 7.68 14.95 19.31
N ILE A 29 7.05 14.36 18.30
CA ILE A 29 6.00 13.36 18.47
C ILE A 29 6.42 12.06 17.77
N LYS A 30 6.88 11.08 18.54
CA LYS A 30 7.28 9.78 18.02
C LYS A 30 6.04 8.98 17.56
N PRO A 31 5.91 8.65 16.28
CA PRO A 31 4.77 7.86 15.80
C PRO A 31 4.89 6.39 16.21
N ASP A 32 3.77 5.76 16.58
CA ASP A 32 3.68 4.32 16.88
C ASP A 32 3.69 3.46 15.61
N SER A 33 3.35 4.05 14.46
CA SER A 33 3.33 3.41 13.16
C SER A 33 3.53 4.43 12.05
N ILE A 34 4.15 4.00 10.94
CA ILE A 34 4.36 4.82 9.74
C ILE A 34 3.75 4.11 8.53
N LYS A 35 2.92 4.82 7.77
CA LYS A 35 2.51 4.39 6.44
C LYS A 35 3.33 5.12 5.38
N ILE A 36 3.96 4.36 4.49
CA ILE A 36 4.65 4.86 3.32
C ILE A 36 3.80 4.52 2.09
N GLY A 37 3.51 5.53 1.26
CA GLY A 37 2.74 5.36 0.03
C GLY A 37 3.55 5.73 -1.20
N MET A 38 2.99 6.62 -2.04
CA MET A 38 3.64 7.07 -3.27
C MET A 38 4.99 7.73 -3.00
N LEU A 39 6.01 7.21 -3.64
CA LEU A 39 7.36 7.78 -3.73
C LEU A 39 7.72 8.01 -5.20
N SER A 40 8.45 9.07 -5.49
CA SER A 40 8.69 9.45 -6.89
C SER A 40 10.02 8.96 -7.44
N ASP A 41 11.09 8.94 -6.62
CA ASP A 41 12.42 8.61 -7.10
C ASP A 41 13.34 7.95 -6.05
N LYS A 42 14.51 7.49 -6.53
CA LYS A 42 15.50 6.77 -5.73
C LYS A 42 16.05 7.59 -4.56
N LYS A 43 16.26 8.90 -4.72
CA LYS A 43 16.88 9.74 -3.67
C LYS A 43 15.93 9.89 -2.48
N ILE A 44 14.64 10.05 -2.75
CA ILE A 44 13.60 10.09 -1.71
C ILE A 44 13.53 8.77 -0.95
N ILE A 45 13.53 7.63 -1.68
CA ILE A 45 13.54 6.29 -1.08
C ILE A 45 14.74 6.10 -0.15
N GLN A 46 15.93 6.51 -0.58
CA GLN A 46 17.16 6.41 0.21
C GLN A 46 17.11 7.28 1.48
N GLU A 47 16.54 8.47 1.38
CA GLU A 47 16.44 9.36 2.53
C GLU A 47 15.47 8.82 3.60
N ILE A 48 14.30 8.32 3.16
CA ILE A 48 13.36 7.66 4.06
C ILE A 48 13.98 6.40 4.69
N SER A 49 14.72 5.61 3.92
CA SER A 49 15.42 4.43 4.43
C SER A 49 16.41 4.77 5.55
N LYS A 50 17.22 5.83 5.38
CA LYS A 50 18.14 6.32 6.42
C LYS A 50 17.41 6.78 7.67
N PHE A 51 16.29 7.49 7.49
CA PHE A 51 15.45 7.89 8.61
C PHE A 51 14.94 6.68 9.40
N LEU A 52 14.42 5.66 8.73
CA LEU A 52 13.92 4.43 9.38
C LEU A 52 15.03 3.68 10.14
N GLU A 53 16.25 3.64 9.63
CA GLU A 53 17.40 3.03 10.31
C GLU A 53 17.70 3.71 11.66
N ASN A 54 17.59 5.02 11.70
CA ASN A 54 17.91 5.82 12.89
C ASN A 54 16.73 5.94 13.88
N SER A 55 15.50 5.89 13.40
CA SER A 55 14.29 6.17 14.21
C SER A 55 13.87 5.05 15.16
N LYS A 56 14.38 3.83 14.97
CA LYS A 56 13.94 2.61 15.71
C LYS A 56 12.43 2.31 15.59
N ILE A 57 11.74 2.86 14.57
CA ILE A 57 10.33 2.60 14.31
C ILE A 57 10.22 1.30 13.51
N SER A 58 9.57 0.28 14.09
CA SER A 58 9.42 -1.04 13.48
C SER A 58 8.08 -1.25 12.76
N ASN A 59 7.05 -0.49 13.13
CA ASN A 59 5.71 -0.61 12.56
C ASN A 59 5.59 0.20 11.27
N VAL A 60 6.25 -0.26 10.22
CA VAL A 60 6.27 0.40 8.91
C VAL A 60 5.37 -0.38 7.94
N ILE A 61 4.35 0.28 7.42
CA ILE A 61 3.43 -0.24 6.42
C ILE A 61 3.78 0.37 5.06
N LEU A 62 4.24 -0.43 4.13
CA LEU A 62 4.60 0.01 2.79
C LEU A 62 3.51 -0.36 1.78
N ASP A 63 2.83 0.65 1.26
CA ASP A 63 1.99 0.52 0.06
C ASP A 63 2.85 0.90 -1.15
N PRO A 64 3.36 -0.06 -1.94
CA PRO A 64 4.37 0.20 -2.97
C PRO A 64 3.71 0.78 -4.22
N VAL A 65 3.16 1.99 -4.11
CA VAL A 65 2.42 2.65 -5.17
C VAL A 65 3.34 2.96 -6.35
N MET A 66 3.16 2.23 -7.46
CA MET A 66 3.98 2.38 -8.68
C MET A 66 3.19 2.98 -9.83
N VAL A 67 1.87 2.74 -9.88
CA VAL A 67 1.00 3.15 -10.97
C VAL A 67 -0.29 3.73 -10.39
N SER A 68 -0.75 4.86 -10.93
CA SER A 68 -2.05 5.44 -10.55
C SER A 68 -3.21 4.57 -11.05
N THR A 69 -4.41 4.82 -10.52
CA THR A 69 -5.65 4.18 -11.00
C THR A 69 -5.88 4.42 -12.50
N SER A 70 -5.45 5.59 -13.01
CA SER A 70 -5.53 5.95 -14.44
C SER A 70 -4.41 5.34 -15.30
N GLY A 71 -3.48 4.55 -14.71
CA GLY A 71 -2.37 3.92 -15.44
C GLY A 71 -1.11 4.77 -15.56
N PHE A 72 -1.08 5.96 -14.97
CA PHE A 72 0.11 6.83 -14.98
C PHE A 72 1.21 6.24 -14.07
N LEU A 73 2.44 6.14 -14.59
CA LEU A 73 3.60 5.64 -13.84
C LEU A 73 4.03 6.69 -12.79
N LEU A 74 3.83 6.38 -11.52
CA LEU A 74 4.13 7.26 -10.37
C LEU A 74 5.56 7.06 -9.85
N LEU A 75 6.10 5.84 -9.95
CA LEU A 75 7.46 5.50 -9.55
C LEU A 75 8.32 5.23 -10.78
N LYS A 76 9.44 5.92 -10.91
CA LYS A 76 10.41 5.67 -11.99
C LYS A 76 10.92 4.23 -11.94
N LYS A 77 11.00 3.55 -13.09
CA LYS A 77 11.52 2.16 -13.19
C LYS A 77 12.87 1.97 -12.48
N SER A 78 13.77 2.95 -12.61
CA SER A 78 15.08 2.97 -11.94
C SER A 78 15.01 3.02 -10.41
N ALA A 79 13.86 3.36 -9.84
CA ALA A 79 13.65 3.44 -8.40
C ALA A 79 13.06 2.15 -7.80
N ILE A 80 12.55 1.21 -8.61
CA ILE A 80 11.96 -0.04 -8.14
C ILE A 80 13.00 -0.87 -7.37
N SER A 81 14.20 -1.03 -7.90
CA SER A 81 15.29 -1.75 -7.22
C SER A 81 15.66 -1.10 -5.88
N SER A 82 15.62 0.23 -5.83
CA SER A 82 15.84 0.97 -4.59
C SER A 82 14.71 0.75 -3.57
N LEU A 83 13.45 0.72 -4.02
CA LEU A 83 12.30 0.39 -3.18
C LEU A 83 12.44 -1.00 -2.56
N VAL A 84 12.77 -2.00 -3.38
CA VAL A 84 12.99 -3.38 -2.93
C VAL A 84 14.10 -3.44 -1.88
N LYS A 85 15.28 -2.93 -2.20
CA LYS A 85 16.46 -3.03 -1.34
C LYS A 85 16.32 -2.24 -0.04
N ASN A 86 15.71 -1.04 -0.08
CA ASN A 86 15.79 -0.08 1.01
C ASN A 86 14.52 0.01 1.86
N LEU A 87 13.35 -0.36 1.33
CA LEU A 87 12.08 -0.20 2.07
C LEU A 87 11.34 -1.52 2.28
N ILE A 88 11.26 -2.42 1.30
CA ILE A 88 10.56 -3.71 1.47
C ILE A 88 11.14 -4.48 2.64
N THR A 89 12.46 -4.58 2.73
CA THR A 89 13.16 -5.32 3.80
C THR A 89 12.98 -4.71 5.20
N LYS A 90 12.69 -3.41 5.27
CA LYS A 90 12.47 -2.67 6.53
C LYS A 90 11.01 -2.62 6.95
N SER A 91 10.09 -2.94 6.04
CA SER A 91 8.67 -2.87 6.31
C SER A 91 8.18 -4.04 7.16
N LEU A 92 7.28 -3.74 8.10
CA LEU A 92 6.53 -4.77 8.85
C LEU A 92 5.61 -5.55 7.91
N ILE A 93 4.89 -4.82 7.05
CA ILE A 93 4.01 -5.39 6.03
C ILE A 93 4.06 -4.57 4.75
N ILE A 94 4.02 -5.24 3.60
CA ILE A 94 3.81 -4.62 2.30
C ILE A 94 2.42 -4.94 1.78
N THR A 95 1.80 -3.99 1.06
CA THR A 95 0.40 -4.12 0.59
C THR A 95 0.24 -3.92 -0.91
N PRO A 96 0.98 -4.65 -1.78
CA PRO A 96 0.88 -4.46 -3.22
C PRO A 96 -0.50 -4.88 -3.76
N ASN A 97 -1.04 -4.14 -4.74
CA ASN A 97 -2.10 -4.65 -5.60
C ASN A 97 -1.52 -5.66 -6.62
N LEU A 98 -2.39 -6.31 -7.42
CA LEU A 98 -1.94 -7.32 -8.39
C LEU A 98 -0.88 -6.78 -9.35
N LYS A 99 -1.10 -5.60 -9.94
CA LYS A 99 -0.15 -4.99 -10.91
C LYS A 99 1.20 -4.69 -10.26
N GLU A 100 1.19 -4.20 -9.03
CA GLU A 100 2.40 -3.93 -8.24
C GLU A 100 3.11 -5.23 -7.87
N ALA A 101 2.37 -6.26 -7.46
CA ALA A 101 2.93 -7.58 -7.18
C ALA A 101 3.54 -8.20 -8.44
N GLU A 102 2.87 -8.15 -9.60
CA GLU A 102 3.39 -8.59 -10.89
C GLU A 102 4.69 -7.86 -11.27
N LEU A 103 4.75 -6.54 -11.07
CA LEU A 103 5.97 -5.75 -11.34
C LEU A 103 7.13 -6.12 -10.41
N LEU A 104 6.84 -6.37 -9.12
CA LEU A 104 7.85 -6.74 -8.14
C LEU A 104 8.38 -8.16 -8.32
N THR A 105 7.55 -9.08 -8.78
CA THR A 105 7.88 -10.50 -8.93
C THR A 105 8.26 -10.89 -10.35
N ASN A 106 8.00 -10.01 -11.32
CA ASN A 106 8.11 -10.30 -12.76
C ASN A 106 7.31 -11.54 -13.19
N THR A 107 6.12 -11.74 -12.57
CA THR A 107 5.22 -12.87 -12.88
C THR A 107 3.80 -12.37 -13.09
N LYS A 108 2.98 -13.14 -13.82
CA LYS A 108 1.54 -12.87 -13.96
C LYS A 108 0.74 -13.51 -12.85
N ILE A 109 -0.30 -12.81 -12.36
CA ILE A 109 -1.14 -13.26 -11.25
C ILE A 109 -2.61 -13.30 -11.71
N ASN A 110 -3.08 -14.48 -12.07
CA ASN A 110 -4.44 -14.73 -12.54
C ASN A 110 -5.26 -15.64 -11.61
N THR A 111 -4.58 -16.34 -10.71
CA THR A 111 -5.19 -17.32 -9.81
C THR A 111 -4.72 -17.12 -8.36
N LYS A 112 -5.42 -17.76 -7.41
CA LYS A 112 -4.97 -17.82 -6.01
C LYS A 112 -3.60 -18.49 -5.87
N ASN A 113 -3.32 -19.51 -6.68
CA ASN A 113 -2.02 -20.17 -6.67
C ASN A 113 -0.90 -19.23 -7.16
N ASP A 114 -1.19 -18.38 -8.14
CA ASP A 114 -0.21 -17.38 -8.60
C ASP A 114 0.04 -16.33 -7.51
N MET A 115 -0.98 -15.97 -6.70
CA MET A 115 -0.76 -15.11 -5.53
C MET A 115 0.19 -15.76 -4.51
N ILE A 116 0.06 -17.08 -4.27
CA ILE A 116 0.97 -17.82 -3.38
C ILE A 116 2.39 -17.82 -3.93
N LYS A 117 2.58 -18.13 -5.20
CA LYS A 117 3.90 -18.07 -5.87
C LYS A 117 4.51 -16.67 -5.81
N ALA A 118 3.71 -15.64 -6.02
CA ALA A 118 4.16 -14.25 -5.90
C ALA A 118 4.59 -13.92 -4.46
N ILE A 119 3.88 -14.42 -3.45
CA ILE A 119 4.26 -14.29 -2.04
C ILE A 119 5.64 -14.93 -1.79
N GLU A 120 5.90 -16.13 -2.30
CA GLU A 120 7.19 -16.81 -2.16
C GLU A 120 8.34 -15.98 -2.76
N ILE A 121 8.14 -15.41 -3.96
CA ILE A 121 9.13 -14.52 -4.58
C ILE A 121 9.34 -13.26 -3.73
N LEU A 122 8.25 -12.63 -3.25
CA LEU A 122 8.33 -11.44 -2.40
C LEU A 122 9.03 -11.72 -1.06
N GLN A 123 8.87 -12.92 -0.50
CA GLN A 123 9.63 -13.36 0.67
C GLN A 123 11.11 -13.48 0.37
N ASN A 124 11.49 -14.05 -0.78
CA ASN A 124 12.89 -14.21 -1.21
C ASN A 124 13.60 -12.86 -1.39
N ILE A 125 12.88 -11.81 -1.76
CA ILE A 125 13.41 -10.43 -1.81
C ILE A 125 13.36 -9.69 -0.46
N GLY A 126 12.96 -10.38 0.62
CA GLY A 126 13.05 -9.89 1.99
C GLY A 126 11.77 -9.31 2.59
N ALA A 127 10.61 -9.43 1.94
CA ALA A 127 9.34 -9.01 2.53
C ALA A 127 8.96 -9.91 3.71
N LYS A 128 8.52 -9.29 4.82
CA LYS A 128 8.15 -10.01 6.05
C LYS A 128 6.71 -10.50 6.00
N ASN A 129 5.75 -9.59 6.03
CA ASN A 129 4.34 -9.90 5.89
C ASN A 129 3.83 -9.23 4.61
N ILE A 130 2.92 -9.89 3.91
CA ILE A 130 2.56 -9.51 2.54
C ILE A 130 1.04 -9.59 2.38
N LEU A 131 0.41 -8.49 1.97
CA LEU A 131 -1.00 -8.46 1.59
C LEU A 131 -1.12 -8.15 0.11
N ILE A 132 -1.26 -9.17 -0.74
CA ILE A 132 -1.60 -8.98 -2.16
C ILE A 132 -3.10 -8.79 -2.28
N LYS A 133 -3.54 -7.72 -2.95
CA LYS A 133 -4.95 -7.30 -2.99
C LYS A 133 -5.50 -7.24 -4.42
N GLY A 134 -6.79 -7.60 -4.54
CA GLY A 134 -7.60 -7.25 -5.70
C GLY A 134 -7.67 -8.30 -6.82
N LEU A 135 -7.47 -9.59 -6.55
CA LEU A 135 -7.74 -10.64 -7.54
C LEU A 135 -9.25 -10.77 -7.74
N ILE A 136 -9.72 -10.45 -8.95
CA ILE A 136 -11.13 -10.59 -9.32
C ILE A 136 -11.34 -11.95 -9.99
N LYS A 137 -12.24 -12.76 -9.42
CA LYS A 137 -12.70 -14.02 -9.99
C LYS A 137 -14.18 -14.25 -9.62
N GLU A 138 -15.00 -14.67 -10.59
CA GLU A 138 -16.41 -15.00 -10.37
C GLU A 138 -17.20 -13.89 -9.64
N LYS A 139 -17.04 -12.64 -10.07
CA LYS A 139 -17.66 -11.44 -9.47
C LYS A 139 -17.31 -11.22 -7.99
N LYS A 140 -16.21 -11.80 -7.52
CA LYS A 140 -15.67 -11.61 -6.16
C LYS A 140 -14.25 -11.07 -6.22
N ILE A 141 -13.87 -10.35 -5.17
CA ILE A 141 -12.50 -9.85 -4.97
C ILE A 141 -11.85 -10.71 -3.89
N TYR A 142 -10.64 -11.17 -4.18
CA TYR A 142 -9.81 -11.92 -3.25
C TYR A 142 -8.55 -11.14 -2.92
N ASP A 143 -8.23 -11.09 -1.62
CA ASP A 143 -6.95 -10.63 -1.11
C ASP A 143 -6.26 -11.79 -0.41
N CYS A 144 -4.94 -11.84 -0.47
CA CYS A 144 -4.11 -12.89 0.11
C CYS A 144 -3.11 -12.26 1.09
N LEU A 145 -3.21 -12.62 2.37
CA LEU A 145 -2.29 -12.20 3.43
C LEU A 145 -1.38 -13.36 3.81
N PHE A 146 -0.07 -13.12 3.76
CA PHE A 146 0.93 -13.99 4.34
C PHE A 146 1.48 -13.40 5.63
N LEU A 147 1.56 -14.22 6.68
CA LEU A 147 2.11 -13.88 7.99
C LEU A 147 3.41 -14.66 8.24
N LYS A 148 4.53 -13.95 8.38
CA LYS A 148 5.86 -14.54 8.58
C LYS A 148 5.95 -15.36 9.88
N LYS A 149 5.31 -14.88 10.96
CA LYS A 149 5.43 -15.49 12.30
C LYS A 149 5.04 -16.97 12.31
N ASN A 150 3.91 -17.31 11.67
CA ASN A 150 3.38 -18.68 11.67
C ASN A 150 3.47 -19.34 10.30
N LYS A 151 4.01 -18.63 9.27
CA LYS A 151 4.00 -19.03 7.86
C LYS A 151 2.59 -19.31 7.32
N GLU A 152 1.61 -18.57 7.84
CA GLU A 152 0.20 -18.74 7.50
C GLU A 152 -0.21 -17.90 6.31
N ILE A 153 -1.09 -18.45 5.47
CA ILE A 153 -1.74 -17.78 4.36
C ILE A 153 -3.22 -17.67 4.64
N HIS A 154 -3.75 -16.46 4.59
CA HIS A 154 -5.16 -16.15 4.76
C HIS A 154 -5.73 -15.53 3.49
N PHE A 155 -6.77 -16.16 2.93
CA PHE A 155 -7.55 -15.57 1.85
C PHE A 155 -8.78 -14.86 2.40
N PHE A 156 -8.97 -13.63 1.96
CA PHE A 156 -10.17 -12.85 2.23
C PHE A 156 -10.97 -12.70 0.94
N MET A 157 -12.27 -12.86 1.04
CA MET A 157 -13.19 -12.70 -0.07
C MET A 157 -14.17 -11.56 0.22
N SER A 158 -14.51 -10.80 -0.81
CA SER A 158 -15.54 -9.77 -0.78
C SER A 158 -16.32 -9.74 -2.08
N ASN A 159 -17.59 -9.39 -2.02
CA ASN A 159 -18.36 -9.08 -3.22
C ASN A 159 -17.87 -7.75 -3.82
N ILE A 160 -17.95 -7.64 -5.14
CA ILE A 160 -17.68 -6.39 -5.83
C ILE A 160 -18.80 -5.40 -5.49
N ILE A 161 -18.42 -4.21 -5.08
CA ILE A 161 -19.33 -3.08 -4.90
C ILE A 161 -19.30 -2.26 -6.19
N ASN A 162 -20.44 -2.10 -6.84
CA ASN A 162 -20.54 -1.25 -8.01
C ASN A 162 -20.45 0.22 -7.62
N SER A 163 -19.26 0.79 -7.72
CA SER A 163 -18.98 2.19 -7.39
C SER A 163 -17.97 2.78 -8.38
N LYS A 164 -18.22 4.01 -8.82
CA LYS A 164 -17.23 4.82 -9.53
C LYS A 164 -16.26 5.51 -8.58
N ASN A 165 -16.61 5.60 -7.29
CA ASN A 165 -15.82 6.29 -6.26
C ASN A 165 -14.89 5.31 -5.55
N THR A 166 -13.80 4.95 -6.24
CA THR A 166 -12.80 3.99 -5.75
C THR A 166 -11.41 4.61 -5.61
N HIS A 167 -11.26 5.90 -5.93
CA HIS A 167 -9.97 6.59 -5.76
C HIS A 167 -9.57 6.64 -4.29
N GLY A 168 -8.31 6.31 -4.02
CA GLY A 168 -7.76 6.28 -2.66
C GLY A 168 -8.00 4.97 -1.89
N THR A 169 -8.71 3.98 -2.45
CA THR A 169 -8.97 2.68 -1.79
C THR A 169 -7.70 2.03 -1.22
N GLY A 170 -6.63 1.94 -2.02
CA GLY A 170 -5.35 1.32 -1.59
C GLY A 170 -4.70 2.10 -0.46
N CYS A 171 -4.56 3.41 -0.64
CA CYS A 171 -3.98 4.30 0.38
C CYS A 171 -4.78 4.29 1.68
N THR A 172 -6.12 4.29 1.59
CA THR A 172 -7.00 4.21 2.76
C THR A 172 -6.83 2.89 3.50
N LEU A 173 -6.79 1.76 2.77
CA LEU A 173 -6.59 0.45 3.38
C LEU A 173 -5.25 0.38 4.12
N SER A 174 -4.16 0.79 3.49
CA SER A 174 -2.82 0.76 4.11
C SER A 174 -2.71 1.72 5.29
N SER A 175 -3.34 2.89 5.25
CA SER A 175 -3.40 3.83 6.38
C SER A 175 -4.23 3.28 7.54
N ALA A 176 -5.38 2.64 7.25
CA ALA A 176 -6.20 2.00 8.27
C ALA A 176 -5.46 0.81 8.93
N ILE A 177 -4.66 0.03 8.17
CA ILE A 177 -3.80 -1.01 8.73
C ILE A 177 -2.77 -0.38 9.69
N ALA A 178 -2.11 0.71 9.26
CA ALA A 178 -1.14 1.41 10.09
C ALA A 178 -1.76 1.91 11.41
N SER A 179 -2.93 2.53 11.34
CA SER A 179 -3.66 3.02 12.51
C SER A 179 -4.03 1.88 13.47
N ASN A 180 -4.53 0.75 12.94
CA ASN A 180 -4.87 -0.40 13.79
C ASN A 180 -3.64 -1.05 14.43
N ILE A 181 -2.50 -1.09 13.76
CA ILE A 181 -1.22 -1.56 14.32
C ILE A 181 -0.74 -0.59 15.42
N ALA A 182 -0.86 0.73 15.22
CA ALA A 182 -0.54 1.73 16.23
C ALA A 182 -1.41 1.57 17.50
N LEU A 183 -2.66 1.14 17.35
CA LEU A 183 -3.57 0.81 18.46
C LEU A 183 -3.25 -0.54 19.14
N GLY A 184 -2.15 -1.21 18.79
CA GLY A 184 -1.70 -2.46 19.43
C GLY A 184 -2.36 -3.73 18.89
N ASN A 185 -3.16 -3.66 17.81
CA ASN A 185 -3.71 -4.86 17.19
C ASN A 185 -2.62 -5.62 16.40
N ASP A 186 -2.71 -6.96 16.38
CA ASP A 186 -1.88 -7.77 15.50
C ASP A 186 -2.20 -7.53 14.00
N ILE A 187 -1.33 -8.03 13.12
CA ILE A 187 -1.45 -7.79 11.67
C ILE A 187 -2.76 -8.37 11.11
N LEU A 188 -3.13 -9.60 11.51
CA LEU A 188 -4.34 -10.26 11.00
C LEU A 188 -5.60 -9.48 11.36
N LYS A 189 -5.71 -9.08 12.63
CA LYS A 189 -6.83 -8.28 13.15
C LYS A 189 -6.85 -6.89 12.49
N SER A 190 -5.69 -6.24 12.35
CA SER A 190 -5.57 -4.94 11.67
C SER A 190 -6.04 -4.99 10.23
N VAL A 191 -5.65 -6.03 9.48
CA VAL A 191 -6.11 -6.23 8.09
C VAL A 191 -7.62 -6.48 8.04
N LYS A 192 -8.18 -7.33 8.93
CA LYS A 192 -9.62 -7.61 8.98
C LYS A 192 -10.44 -6.34 9.24
N ILE A 193 -10.07 -5.54 10.24
CA ILE A 193 -10.75 -4.28 10.59
C ILE A 193 -10.66 -3.29 9.42
N SER A 194 -9.47 -3.12 8.86
CA SER A 194 -9.23 -2.17 7.77
C SER A 194 -9.98 -2.54 6.49
N ARG A 195 -10.10 -3.85 6.17
CA ARG A 195 -10.92 -4.31 5.05
C ARG A 195 -12.40 -4.02 5.25
N ASN A 196 -12.91 -4.18 6.45
CA ASN A 196 -14.30 -3.83 6.76
C ASN A 196 -14.54 -2.33 6.66
N TYR A 197 -13.59 -1.51 7.13
CA TYR A 197 -13.65 -0.06 7.00
C TYR A 197 -13.71 0.38 5.54
N ILE A 198 -12.76 -0.08 4.71
CA ILE A 198 -12.71 0.32 3.29
C ILE A 198 -13.93 -0.17 2.50
N LYS A 199 -14.45 -1.37 2.81
CA LYS A 199 -15.69 -1.87 2.21
C LYS A 199 -16.87 -0.93 2.49
N LYS A 200 -17.01 -0.46 3.73
CA LYS A 200 -18.05 0.52 4.11
C LYS A 200 -17.83 1.85 3.39
N ALA A 201 -16.59 2.34 3.31
CA ALA A 201 -16.25 3.59 2.64
C ALA A 201 -16.56 3.56 1.13
N ILE A 202 -16.27 2.43 0.44
CA ILE A 202 -16.64 2.24 -0.97
C ILE A 202 -18.16 2.17 -1.12
N TYR A 203 -18.85 1.41 -0.27
CA TYR A 203 -20.31 1.27 -0.32
C TYR A 203 -21.00 2.60 -0.12
N LYS A 204 -20.68 3.34 0.94
CA LYS A 204 -21.26 4.68 1.17
C LYS A 204 -20.90 5.66 0.04
N GLY A 205 -19.66 5.61 -0.47
CA GLY A 205 -19.21 6.42 -1.60
C GLY A 205 -19.99 6.15 -2.88
N SER A 206 -20.54 4.93 -3.07
CA SER A 206 -21.29 4.57 -4.29
C SER A 206 -22.57 5.38 -4.53
N PHE A 207 -23.12 5.98 -3.49
CA PHE A 207 -24.32 6.84 -3.57
C PHE A 207 -24.04 8.25 -4.09
N TYR A 208 -22.79 8.65 -4.22
CA TYR A 208 -22.41 10.00 -4.63
C TYR A 208 -21.86 10.02 -6.06
N LYS A 209 -22.13 11.11 -6.76
CA LYS A 209 -21.53 11.41 -8.06
C LYS A 209 -20.53 12.54 -7.89
N ILE A 210 -19.23 12.18 -7.81
CA ILE A 210 -18.15 13.15 -7.58
C ILE A 210 -17.20 13.11 -8.78
N GLY A 211 -17.15 14.22 -9.50
CA GLY A 211 -16.31 14.34 -10.71
C GLY A 211 -16.80 13.50 -11.88
N LYS A 212 -16.00 13.49 -12.96
CA LYS A 212 -16.32 12.78 -14.22
C LYS A 212 -15.62 11.41 -14.33
N GLY A 213 -14.60 11.15 -13.52
CA GLY A 213 -13.81 9.92 -13.50
C GLY A 213 -13.98 9.12 -12.22
N SER A 214 -12.89 8.55 -11.68
CA SER A 214 -12.87 7.81 -10.43
C SER A 214 -12.91 8.77 -9.25
N GLY A 215 -14.07 8.91 -8.60
CA GLY A 215 -14.23 9.75 -7.41
C GLY A 215 -13.63 9.12 -6.15
N PRO A 216 -13.50 9.89 -5.04
CA PRO A 216 -12.91 9.43 -3.79
C PRO A 216 -13.84 8.46 -3.04
N VAL A 217 -13.25 7.60 -2.20
CA VAL A 217 -14.02 6.83 -1.21
C VAL A 217 -14.58 7.76 -0.12
N TYR A 218 -15.65 7.33 0.54
CA TYR A 218 -16.35 8.09 1.60
C TYR A 218 -15.79 7.68 2.97
N HIS A 219 -15.25 8.66 3.71
CA HIS A 219 -14.57 8.38 4.99
C HIS A 219 -15.44 8.61 6.24
N PHE A 220 -16.64 9.20 6.09
CA PHE A 220 -17.50 9.63 7.21
C PHE A 220 -18.72 8.76 7.41
#